data_48bee5113f868caf94e71540dc01f850
#
_entry.id   48bee5113f868caf94e71540dc01f850
#
_cell.length_a   1.000
_cell.length_b   1.000
_cell.length_c   1.000
_cell.angle_alpha   90.00
_cell.angle_beta   90.00
_cell.angle_gamma   90.00
#
_symmetry.space_group_name_H-M   'P 1'
#
loop_
_entity.id
_entity.type
_entity.pdbx_description
1 polymer ?
#
loop_
_entity_poly.entity_id
_entity_poly.type
_entity_poly.pdbx_seq_one_letter_code
_entity_poly.pdbx_strand_id
1 'polypeptide(L)'
;LCSRESTEIIALPLVAVSILSYGILASKTKNELLIAMTLLNVAFFCREWHFVGTSNGIYVALLAFAGWYLYRRKVIGPMIAGTPLKIWLMATASGYFLSQIIARRVFAERHLGGLPMEKQYHISFEETFEVSAHLMMIVSSYLAWKLFAPREKGGE
;
A
#
# COMPACT_ATOMS: atom_id res chain seq x y z
N LEU A 1 9.00 7.39 -20.94
CA LEU A 1 7.62 6.95 -20.72
C LEU A 1 7.67 5.46 -20.48
N CYS A 2 7.46 5.01 -19.24
CA CYS A 2 7.33 3.59 -18.94
C CYS A 2 6.12 3.05 -19.70
N SER A 3 6.27 1.94 -20.42
CA SER A 3 5.15 1.24 -21.02
C SER A 3 4.39 0.52 -19.90
N ARG A 4 3.09 0.31 -20.06
CA ARG A 4 2.25 -0.43 -19.10
C ARG A 4 2.86 -1.78 -18.71
N GLU A 5 3.40 -2.51 -19.68
CA GLU A 5 4.09 -3.78 -19.44
C GLU A 5 5.30 -3.65 -18.50
N SER A 6 6.06 -2.55 -18.58
CA SER A 6 7.24 -2.33 -17.74
C SER A 6 6.88 -2.05 -16.28
N THR A 7 5.78 -1.34 -16.04
CA THR A 7 5.32 -1.01 -14.68
C THR A 7 4.70 -2.21 -13.98
N GLU A 8 3.91 -3.02 -14.69
CA GLU A 8 3.35 -4.28 -14.17
C GLU A 8 4.46 -5.27 -13.75
N ILE A 9 5.55 -5.38 -14.55
CA ILE A 9 6.70 -6.24 -14.23
C ILE A 9 7.41 -5.78 -12.93
N ILE A 10 7.44 -4.48 -12.67
CA ILE A 10 8.12 -3.92 -11.48
C ILE A 10 7.21 -4.00 -10.24
N ALA A 11 5.90 -3.82 -10.39
CA ALA A 11 4.95 -3.79 -9.28
C ALA A 11 4.92 -5.11 -8.50
N LEU A 12 4.85 -6.25 -9.19
CA LEU A 12 4.78 -7.58 -8.56
C LEU A 12 5.94 -7.87 -7.59
N PRO A 13 7.23 -7.72 -7.97
CA PRO A 13 8.34 -7.93 -7.03
C PRO A 13 8.34 -6.94 -5.88
N LEU A 14 7.94 -5.69 -6.07
CA LEU A 14 7.87 -4.71 -4.99
C LEU A 14 6.84 -5.12 -3.93
N VAL A 15 5.65 -5.54 -4.36
CA VAL A 15 4.61 -6.02 -3.44
C VAL A 15 5.05 -7.31 -2.76
N ALA A 16 5.68 -8.26 -3.49
CA ALA A 16 6.20 -9.50 -2.92
C ALA A 16 7.24 -9.24 -1.82
N VAL A 17 8.17 -8.31 -2.02
CA VAL A 17 9.15 -7.90 -1.01
C VAL A 17 8.44 -7.33 0.23
N SER A 18 7.40 -6.53 0.05
CA SER A 18 6.61 -5.98 1.17
C SER A 18 5.89 -7.09 1.95
N ILE A 19 5.29 -8.08 1.26
CA ILE A 19 4.64 -9.24 1.90
C ILE A 19 5.65 -10.00 2.75
N LEU A 20 6.81 -10.33 2.19
CA LEU A 20 7.85 -11.06 2.90
C LEU A 20 8.34 -10.28 4.12
N SER A 21 8.60 -8.99 3.96
CA SER A 21 9.08 -8.12 5.03
C SER A 21 8.08 -8.05 6.19
N TYR A 22 6.83 -7.68 5.93
CA TYR A 22 5.79 -7.62 6.94
C TYR A 22 5.45 -9.00 7.51
N GLY A 23 5.38 -10.05 6.66
CA GLY A 23 5.05 -11.40 7.08
C GLY A 23 6.08 -12.00 8.03
N ILE A 24 7.38 -11.86 7.75
CA ILE A 24 8.44 -12.31 8.64
C ILE A 24 8.37 -11.56 9.98
N LEU A 25 8.21 -10.25 9.94
CA LEU A 25 8.12 -9.45 11.15
C LEU A 25 6.86 -9.78 11.95
N ALA A 26 5.72 -9.97 11.28
CA ALA A 26 4.46 -10.39 11.90
C ALA A 26 4.58 -11.76 12.57
N SER A 27 5.25 -12.71 11.94
CA SER A 27 5.45 -14.06 12.50
C SER A 27 6.30 -14.04 13.76
N LYS A 28 7.32 -13.17 13.82
CA LYS A 28 8.21 -13.01 14.96
C LYS A 28 7.56 -12.27 16.13
N THR A 29 6.77 -11.24 15.85
CA THR A 29 6.24 -10.31 16.87
C THR A 29 4.80 -10.59 17.26
N LYS A 30 4.05 -11.31 16.43
CA LYS A 30 2.59 -11.54 16.56
C LYS A 30 1.79 -10.23 16.63
N ASN A 31 2.34 -9.14 16.12
CA ASN A 31 1.72 -7.83 16.16
C ASN A 31 0.56 -7.76 15.15
N GLU A 32 -0.63 -7.38 15.64
CA GLU A 32 -1.87 -7.31 14.83
C GLU A 32 -1.76 -6.36 13.64
N LEU A 33 -1.09 -5.22 13.80
CA LEU A 33 -0.89 -4.26 12.70
C LEU A 33 -0.07 -4.89 11.57
N LEU A 34 0.99 -5.60 11.90
CA LEU A 34 1.87 -6.23 10.91
C LEU A 34 1.17 -7.38 10.20
N ILE A 35 0.34 -8.15 10.91
CA ILE A 35 -0.51 -9.18 10.30
C ILE A 35 -1.49 -8.55 9.32
N ALA A 36 -2.19 -7.49 9.73
CA ALA A 36 -3.14 -6.78 8.86
C ALA A 36 -2.44 -6.16 7.64
N MET A 37 -1.25 -5.59 7.81
CA MET A 37 -0.44 -5.07 6.69
C MET A 37 -0.01 -6.19 5.73
N THR A 38 0.36 -7.36 6.25
CA THR A 38 0.70 -8.52 5.40
C THR A 38 -0.51 -8.94 4.57
N LEU A 39 -1.68 -9.09 5.18
CA LEU A 39 -2.92 -9.49 4.47
C LEU A 39 -3.32 -8.44 3.42
N LEU A 40 -3.19 -7.16 3.73
CA LEU A 40 -3.47 -6.09 2.77
C LEU A 40 -2.50 -6.15 1.58
N ASN A 41 -1.20 -6.40 1.81
CA ASN A 41 -0.23 -6.56 0.73
C ASN A 41 -0.51 -7.81 -0.12
N VAL A 42 -0.97 -8.92 0.49
CA VAL A 42 -1.44 -10.10 -0.27
C VAL A 42 -2.62 -9.74 -1.18
N ALA A 43 -3.58 -8.94 -0.70
CA ALA A 43 -4.68 -8.47 -1.53
C ALA A 43 -4.21 -7.61 -2.71
N PHE A 44 -3.23 -6.72 -2.51
CA PHE A 44 -2.59 -5.97 -3.60
C PHE A 44 -1.89 -6.91 -4.58
N PHE A 45 -1.12 -7.87 -4.11
CA PHE A 45 -0.44 -8.85 -4.96
C PHE A 45 -1.43 -9.63 -5.83
N CYS A 46 -2.54 -10.11 -5.26
CA CYS A 46 -3.58 -10.80 -6.01
C CYS A 46 -4.22 -9.89 -7.08
N ARG A 47 -4.35 -8.59 -6.83
CA ARG A 47 -4.82 -7.61 -7.81
C ARG A 47 -3.83 -7.45 -8.96
N GLU A 48 -2.53 -7.27 -8.66
CA GLU A 48 -1.48 -7.13 -9.68
C GLU A 48 -1.35 -8.39 -10.55
N TRP A 49 -1.59 -9.57 -9.97
CA TRP A 49 -1.58 -10.82 -10.72
C TRP A 49 -2.83 -11.02 -11.60
N HIS A 50 -3.78 -10.11 -11.56
CA HIS A 50 -5.02 -10.14 -12.35
C HIS A 50 -5.86 -11.44 -12.20
N PHE A 51 -5.93 -12.01 -11.01
CA PHE A 51 -6.85 -13.12 -10.75
C PHE A 51 -8.29 -12.69 -11.01
N VAL A 52 -9.09 -13.61 -11.54
CA VAL A 52 -10.51 -13.36 -11.82
C VAL A 52 -11.23 -12.91 -10.53
N GLY A 53 -11.88 -11.74 -10.59
CA GLY A 53 -12.61 -11.15 -9.47
C GLY A 53 -11.81 -10.26 -8.53
N THR A 54 -10.47 -10.18 -8.65
CA THR A 54 -9.64 -9.38 -7.74
C THR A 54 -9.73 -7.86 -7.99
N SER A 55 -10.14 -7.42 -9.17
CA SER A 55 -10.32 -5.99 -9.47
C SER A 55 -11.33 -5.30 -8.54
N ASN A 56 -12.38 -6.00 -8.09
CA ASN A 56 -13.33 -5.50 -7.09
C ASN A 56 -12.95 -5.96 -5.66
N GLY A 57 -12.26 -7.08 -5.51
CA GLY A 57 -11.84 -7.65 -4.23
C GLY A 57 -10.94 -6.72 -3.43
N ILE A 58 -10.12 -5.89 -4.09
CA ILE A 58 -9.25 -4.92 -3.40
C ILE A 58 -10.06 -3.89 -2.59
N TYR A 59 -11.23 -3.47 -3.08
CA TYR A 59 -12.07 -2.52 -2.33
C TYR A 59 -12.65 -3.17 -1.07
N VAL A 60 -13.01 -4.45 -1.14
CA VAL A 60 -13.45 -5.20 0.03
C VAL A 60 -12.33 -5.32 1.05
N ALA A 61 -11.10 -5.63 0.60
CA ALA A 61 -9.93 -5.70 1.47
C ALA A 61 -9.62 -4.34 2.13
N LEU A 62 -9.68 -3.24 1.37
CA LEU A 62 -9.47 -1.89 1.89
C LEU A 62 -10.55 -1.48 2.91
N LEU A 63 -11.82 -1.78 2.63
CA LEU A 63 -12.92 -1.51 3.56
C LEU A 63 -12.79 -2.35 4.84
N ALA A 64 -12.43 -3.63 4.71
CA ALA A 64 -12.19 -4.51 5.84
C ALA A 64 -11.01 -4.01 6.69
N PHE A 65 -9.91 -3.60 6.05
CA PHE A 65 -8.75 -3.00 6.74
C PHE A 65 -9.12 -1.70 7.45
N ALA A 66 -9.85 -0.80 6.78
CA ALA A 66 -10.29 0.46 7.37
C ALA A 66 -11.23 0.23 8.56
N GLY A 67 -12.22 -0.67 8.44
CA GLY A 67 -13.13 -1.05 9.51
C GLY A 67 -12.38 -1.65 10.71
N TRP A 68 -11.45 -2.58 10.44
CA TRP A 68 -10.58 -3.15 11.47
C TRP A 68 -9.72 -2.07 12.14
N TYR A 69 -9.10 -1.16 11.38
CA TYR A 69 -8.31 -0.06 11.94
C TYR A 69 -9.15 0.87 12.81
N LEU A 70 -10.35 1.24 12.38
CA LEU A 70 -11.26 2.07 13.17
C LEU A 70 -11.66 1.37 14.49
N TYR A 71 -11.93 0.06 14.45
CA TYR A 71 -12.21 -0.74 15.62
C TYR A 71 -11.02 -0.78 16.59
N ARG A 72 -9.80 -0.97 16.08
CA ARG A 72 -8.57 -1.12 16.86
C ARG A 72 -7.80 0.20 17.08
N ARG A 73 -8.33 1.33 16.63
CA ARG A 73 -7.62 2.64 16.64
C ARG A 73 -7.05 3.06 17.99
N LYS A 74 -7.72 2.70 19.10
CA LYS A 74 -7.27 3.02 20.47
C LYS A 74 -6.01 2.24 20.87
N VAL A 75 -5.78 1.09 20.27
CA VAL A 75 -4.59 0.25 20.51
C VAL A 75 -3.48 0.59 19.53
N ILE A 76 -3.82 0.64 18.24
CA ILE A 76 -2.85 0.81 17.15
C ILE A 76 -2.37 2.26 17.07
N GLY A 77 -3.29 3.23 17.25
CA GLY A 77 -2.96 4.66 17.15
C GLY A 77 -1.77 5.06 18.00
N PRO A 78 -1.75 4.78 19.32
CA PRO A 78 -0.61 5.08 20.18
C PRO A 78 0.69 4.37 19.79
N MET A 79 0.63 3.15 19.25
CA MET A 79 1.80 2.37 18.84
C MET A 79 2.60 3.03 17.71
N ILE A 80 1.91 3.74 16.82
CA ILE A 80 2.53 4.41 15.67
C ILE A 80 2.52 5.94 15.78
N ALA A 81 1.87 6.49 16.82
CA ALA A 81 1.80 7.93 17.03
C ALA A 81 3.21 8.52 17.21
N GLY A 82 3.48 9.63 16.51
CA GLY A 82 4.80 10.29 16.56
C GLY A 82 5.92 9.54 15.83
N THR A 83 5.65 8.38 15.20
CA THR A 83 6.66 7.63 14.46
C THR A 83 6.66 7.99 12.97
N PRO A 84 7.82 7.90 12.28
CA PRO A 84 7.88 8.04 10.82
C PRO A 84 7.00 7.02 10.10
N LEU A 85 6.79 5.84 10.68
CA LEU A 85 5.95 4.78 10.12
C LEU A 85 4.54 5.29 9.82
N LYS A 86 3.92 6.07 10.74
CA LYS A 86 2.59 6.65 10.51
C LYS A 86 2.55 7.51 9.27
N ILE A 87 3.55 8.39 9.07
CA ILE A 87 3.62 9.29 7.92
C ILE A 87 3.72 8.49 6.62
N TRP A 88 4.59 7.48 6.59
CA TRP A 88 4.78 6.65 5.41
C TRP A 88 3.57 5.76 5.08
N LEU A 89 2.87 5.24 6.08
CA LEU A 89 1.60 4.52 5.87
C LEU A 89 0.52 5.45 5.31
N MET A 90 0.42 6.68 5.81
CA MET A 90 -0.51 7.67 5.26
C MET A 90 -0.14 8.06 3.83
N ALA A 91 1.13 8.29 3.55
CA ALA A 91 1.62 8.59 2.20
C ALA A 91 1.31 7.44 1.22
N THR A 92 1.55 6.20 1.64
CA THR A 92 1.22 4.99 0.86
C THR A 92 -0.29 4.93 0.55
N ALA A 93 -1.13 5.11 1.58
CA ALA A 93 -2.58 5.11 1.40
C ALA A 93 -3.05 6.23 0.46
N SER A 94 -2.45 7.42 0.58
CA SER A 94 -2.73 8.55 -0.32
C SER A 94 -2.30 8.27 -1.75
N GLY A 95 -1.15 7.63 -1.96
CA GLY A 95 -0.66 7.23 -3.28
C GLY A 95 -1.62 6.26 -3.97
N TYR A 96 -2.05 5.22 -3.28
CA TYR A 96 -3.06 4.28 -3.82
C TYR A 96 -4.41 4.96 -4.08
N PHE A 97 -4.85 5.85 -3.19
CA PHE A 97 -6.09 6.57 -3.36
C PHE A 97 -6.05 7.48 -4.60
N LEU A 98 -4.95 8.21 -4.80
CA LEU A 98 -4.74 9.05 -5.98
C LEU A 98 -4.68 8.21 -7.26
N SER A 99 -3.96 7.08 -7.27
CA SER A 99 -3.96 6.14 -8.39
C SER A 99 -5.38 5.73 -8.77
N GLN A 100 -6.23 5.36 -7.79
CA GLN A 100 -7.60 4.95 -8.04
C GLN A 100 -8.51 6.09 -8.55
N ILE A 101 -8.30 7.33 -8.08
CA ILE A 101 -9.02 8.51 -8.59
C ILE A 101 -8.67 8.73 -10.07
N ILE A 102 -7.39 8.61 -10.42
CA ILE A 102 -6.90 8.78 -11.78
C ILE A 102 -7.42 7.65 -12.68
N ALA A 103 -7.33 6.40 -12.23
CA ALA A 103 -7.84 5.23 -12.94
C ALA A 103 -9.33 5.35 -13.30
N ARG A 104 -10.12 5.93 -12.42
CA ARG A 104 -11.55 6.17 -12.65
C ARG A 104 -11.86 7.43 -13.45
N ARG A 105 -10.84 8.13 -13.94
CA ARG A 105 -10.96 9.33 -14.75
C ARG A 105 -11.84 10.41 -14.10
N VAL A 106 -11.75 10.54 -12.76
CA VAL A 106 -12.53 11.55 -12.00
C VAL A 106 -12.21 12.96 -12.48
N PHE A 107 -11.00 13.18 -12.98
CA PHE A 107 -10.54 14.45 -13.56
C PHE A 107 -10.82 14.59 -15.06
N ALA A 108 -11.60 13.68 -15.66
CA ALA A 108 -12.01 13.84 -17.06
C ALA A 108 -12.88 15.09 -17.22
N GLU A 109 -12.77 15.74 -18.38
CA GLU A 109 -13.50 16.99 -18.71
C GLU A 109 -14.99 16.98 -18.37
N ARG A 110 -15.62 15.78 -18.38
CA ARG A 110 -17.04 15.62 -18.07
C ARG A 110 -17.42 15.79 -16.61
N HIS A 111 -16.46 15.68 -15.66
CA HIS A 111 -16.76 15.64 -14.23
C HIS A 111 -16.25 16.84 -13.46
N LEU A 112 -15.03 17.29 -13.67
CA LEU A 112 -14.41 18.37 -12.87
C LEU A 112 -13.67 19.41 -13.73
N GLY A 113 -14.06 19.58 -14.99
CA GLY A 113 -13.44 20.59 -15.86
C GLY A 113 -12.11 20.20 -16.46
N GLY A 114 -11.68 18.94 -16.25
CA GLY A 114 -10.56 18.30 -16.93
C GLY A 114 -9.17 18.85 -16.58
N LEU A 115 -8.23 17.95 -16.39
CA LEU A 115 -6.82 18.32 -16.41
C LEU A 115 -6.36 18.40 -17.89
N PRO A 116 -5.59 19.42 -18.28
CA PRO A 116 -4.96 19.45 -19.60
C PRO A 116 -4.21 18.15 -19.85
N MET A 117 -4.39 17.55 -21.04
CA MET A 117 -3.71 16.30 -21.44
C MET A 117 -4.13 15.02 -20.67
N GLU A 118 -5.20 15.02 -19.86
CA GLU A 118 -5.66 13.85 -19.12
C GLU A 118 -5.85 12.63 -20.01
N LYS A 119 -6.43 12.80 -21.22
CA LYS A 119 -6.61 11.71 -22.20
C LYS A 119 -5.29 11.05 -22.62
N GLN A 120 -4.20 11.80 -22.65
CA GLN A 120 -2.90 11.33 -23.15
C GLN A 120 -2.07 10.66 -22.04
N TYR A 121 -2.16 11.14 -20.80
CA TYR A 121 -1.25 10.79 -19.73
C TYR A 121 -1.88 10.07 -18.54
N HIS A 122 -3.22 9.86 -18.52
CA HIS A 122 -3.89 9.28 -17.35
C HIS A 122 -3.31 7.91 -16.96
N ILE A 123 -3.00 7.04 -17.92
CA ILE A 123 -2.41 5.72 -17.66
C ILE A 123 -1.02 5.89 -17.01
N SER A 124 -0.16 6.74 -17.58
CA SER A 124 1.18 6.96 -17.04
C SER A 124 1.15 7.57 -15.63
N PHE A 125 0.18 8.45 -15.34
CA PHE A 125 0.01 9.00 -13.99
C PHE A 125 -0.50 7.94 -13.01
N GLU A 126 -1.51 7.17 -13.39
CA GLU A 126 -2.04 6.06 -12.59
C GLU A 126 -0.91 5.11 -12.16
N GLU A 127 -0.16 4.61 -13.14
CA GLU A 127 0.95 3.68 -12.93
C GLU A 127 2.07 4.30 -12.08
N THR A 128 2.41 5.57 -12.31
CA THR A 128 3.42 6.28 -11.52
C THR A 128 3.03 6.37 -10.05
N PHE A 129 1.78 6.72 -9.75
CA PHE A 129 1.29 6.77 -8.36
C PHE A 129 1.22 5.39 -7.73
N GLU A 130 0.86 4.37 -8.49
CA GLU A 130 0.79 3.00 -8.01
C GLU A 130 2.18 2.43 -7.65
N VAL A 131 3.15 2.55 -8.56
CA VAL A 131 4.55 2.15 -8.29
C VAL A 131 5.15 2.96 -7.14
N SER A 132 4.86 4.26 -7.07
CA SER A 132 5.30 5.09 -5.93
C SER A 132 4.72 4.60 -4.61
N ALA A 133 3.44 4.20 -4.59
CA ALA A 133 2.81 3.64 -3.40
C ALA A 133 3.43 2.30 -3.00
N HIS A 134 3.78 1.43 -3.95
CA HIS A 134 4.51 0.18 -3.66
C HIS A 134 5.90 0.46 -3.06
N LEU A 135 6.65 1.44 -3.58
CA LEU A 135 7.93 1.85 -3.01
C LEU A 135 7.76 2.40 -1.58
N MET A 136 6.76 3.23 -1.34
CA MET A 136 6.44 3.75 0.00
C MET A 136 6.06 2.61 0.95
N MET A 137 5.41 1.54 0.47
CA MET A 137 5.08 0.35 1.24
C MET A 137 6.35 -0.39 1.69
N ILE A 138 7.37 -0.50 0.83
CA ILE A 138 8.67 -1.08 1.20
C ILE A 138 9.35 -0.24 2.27
N VAL A 139 9.38 1.10 2.11
CA VAL A 139 9.95 1.98 3.13
C VAL A 139 9.20 1.83 4.45
N SER A 140 7.87 1.76 4.42
CA SER A 140 7.06 1.55 5.63
C SER A 140 7.36 0.20 6.29
N SER A 141 7.61 -0.87 5.51
CA SER A 141 8.00 -2.16 6.06
C SER A 141 9.37 -2.12 6.76
N TYR A 142 10.33 -1.41 6.18
CA TYR A 142 11.64 -1.17 6.80
C TYR A 142 11.52 -0.39 8.13
N LEU A 143 10.68 0.65 8.15
CA LEU A 143 10.41 1.41 9.38
C LEU A 143 9.69 0.57 10.44
N ALA A 144 8.80 -0.33 10.02
CA ALA A 144 8.17 -1.28 10.92
C ALA A 144 9.20 -2.23 11.55
N TRP A 145 10.19 -2.70 10.78
CA TRP A 145 11.31 -3.47 11.32
C TRP A 145 12.07 -2.68 12.40
N LYS A 146 12.42 -1.43 12.15
CA LYS A 146 13.09 -0.58 13.15
C LYS A 146 12.26 -0.38 14.42
N LEU A 147 10.93 -0.34 14.30
CA LEU A 147 10.04 -0.05 15.40
C LEU A 147 9.69 -1.32 16.21
N PHE A 148 9.46 -2.45 15.55
CA PHE A 148 8.87 -3.65 16.14
C PHE A 148 9.83 -4.85 16.22
N ALA A 149 10.97 -4.84 15.52
CA ALA A 149 11.89 -5.96 15.60
C ALA A 149 12.36 -6.18 17.06
N PRO A 150 12.39 -7.44 17.54
CA PRO A 150 12.95 -7.75 18.83
C PRO A 150 14.40 -7.23 18.87
N ARG A 151 14.70 -6.37 19.82
CA ARG A 151 16.09 -5.99 20.09
C ARG A 151 16.77 -7.22 20.70
N GLU A 152 17.78 -7.74 20.05
CA GLU A 152 18.66 -8.71 20.68
C GLU A 152 19.18 -8.06 21.95
N LYS A 153 18.84 -8.65 23.10
CA LYS A 153 19.47 -8.27 24.36
C LYS A 153 20.94 -8.57 24.17
N GLY A 154 21.74 -7.51 24.01
CA GLY A 154 23.19 -7.63 23.96
C GLY A 154 23.61 -8.54 25.09
N GLY A 155 24.31 -9.64 24.76
CA GLY A 155 24.87 -10.52 25.75
C GLY A 155 25.84 -9.71 26.63
N GLU A 156 25.48 -9.58 27.88
CA GLU A 156 26.44 -9.28 28.97
C GLU A 156 27.25 -10.52 29.27
#